data_30427a13e13e0c062874e4f571583aca
#
_entry.id   30427a13e13e0c062874e4f571583aca
#
_cell.length_a   1.000
_cell.length_b   1.000
_cell.length_c   1.000
_cell.angle_alpha   90.00
_cell.angle_beta   90.00
_cell.angle_gamma   90.00
#
_symmetry.space_group_name_H-M   'P 1'
#
loop_
_entity.id
_entity.type
_entity.pdbx_description
1 polymer ?
#
loop_
_entity_poly.entity_id
_entity_poly.type
_entity_poly.pdbx_seq_one_letter_code
_entity_poly.pdbx_strand_id
1 'polypeptide(L)'
;MTRSYNVNNFLEDLKVLYRTCGIQGKGTTFLFTDQDIKEEGFLEYVNNILASTGLVSNLFTRDEQGEIVTELIPIMKRENPKTPPTPENVMQFFTERVKNNLHVILCFSPVGEKFRNRALKFPGLISGCTIDWF
;
A
#
# COMPACT_ATOMS: atom_id res chain seq x y z
N MET A 1 -1.35 15.41 8.64
CA MET A 1 -2.41 14.70 9.42
C MET A 1 -2.85 15.57 10.59
N THR A 2 -4.16 15.63 10.85
CA THR A 2 -4.73 16.40 11.97
C THR A 2 -4.69 15.60 13.27
N ARG A 3 -4.99 16.26 14.40
CA ARG A 3 -5.06 15.57 15.71
C ARG A 3 -6.14 14.49 15.79
N SER A 4 -7.21 14.63 15.01
CA SER A 4 -8.32 13.67 14.95
C SER A 4 -8.09 12.52 13.97
N TYR A 5 -6.96 12.51 13.27
CA TYR A 5 -6.62 11.49 12.29
C TYR A 5 -6.32 10.16 12.99
N ASN A 6 -7.04 9.11 12.59
CA ASN A 6 -6.93 7.79 13.20
C ASN A 6 -6.70 6.70 12.13
N VAL A 7 -6.63 5.44 12.58
CA VAL A 7 -6.41 4.29 11.69
C VAL A 7 -7.48 4.21 10.57
N ASN A 8 -8.73 4.50 10.88
CA ASN A 8 -9.79 4.45 9.88
C ASN A 8 -9.57 5.49 8.78
N ASN A 9 -9.18 6.70 9.13
CA ASN A 9 -8.83 7.73 8.16
C ASN A 9 -7.64 7.31 7.31
N PHE A 10 -6.64 6.68 7.92
CA PHE A 10 -5.46 6.16 7.22
C PHE A 10 -5.85 5.07 6.21
N LEU A 11 -6.74 4.16 6.59
CA LEU A 11 -7.24 3.11 5.71
C LEU A 11 -8.01 3.68 4.52
N GLU A 12 -8.85 4.69 4.75
CA GLU A 12 -9.57 5.36 3.65
C GLU A 12 -8.60 6.05 2.67
N ASP A 13 -7.56 6.70 3.18
CA ASP A 13 -6.52 7.30 2.34
C ASP A 13 -5.75 6.23 1.53
N LEU A 14 -5.45 5.08 2.15
CA LEU A 14 -4.82 3.96 1.44
C LEU A 14 -5.71 3.41 0.32
N LYS A 15 -7.02 3.33 0.54
CA LYS A 15 -7.96 2.91 -0.51
C LYS A 15 -7.89 3.83 -1.72
N VAL A 16 -7.84 5.14 -1.49
CA VAL A 16 -7.72 6.14 -2.57
C VAL A 16 -6.39 5.95 -3.31
N LEU A 17 -5.28 5.78 -2.60
CA LEU A 17 -3.98 5.53 -3.20
C LEU A 17 -3.98 4.26 -4.06
N TYR A 18 -4.53 3.18 -3.55
CA TYR A 18 -4.58 1.90 -4.25
C TYR A 18 -5.44 1.99 -5.51
N ARG A 19 -6.57 2.67 -5.45
CA ARG A 19 -7.42 2.90 -6.62
C ARG A 19 -6.71 3.75 -7.67
N THR A 20 -6.03 4.80 -7.26
CA THR A 20 -5.27 5.67 -8.17
C THR A 20 -4.15 4.89 -8.86
N CYS A 21 -3.38 4.10 -8.13
CA CYS A 21 -2.28 3.32 -8.68
C CYS A 21 -2.76 2.11 -9.49
N GLY A 22 -3.76 1.40 -8.99
CA GLY A 22 -4.21 0.12 -9.55
C GLY A 22 -5.22 0.27 -10.68
N ILE A 23 -6.20 1.16 -10.55
CA ILE A 23 -7.27 1.34 -11.55
C ILE A 23 -6.87 2.38 -12.58
N GLN A 24 -6.45 3.57 -12.15
CA GLN A 24 -6.06 4.65 -13.04
C GLN A 24 -4.66 4.47 -13.63
N GLY A 25 -3.83 3.62 -13.00
CA GLY A 25 -2.46 3.37 -13.45
C GLY A 25 -1.53 4.56 -13.32
N LYS A 26 -1.80 5.48 -12.39
CA LYS A 26 -0.98 6.67 -12.17
C LYS A 26 0.13 6.38 -11.17
N GLY A 27 1.36 6.78 -11.52
CA GLY A 27 2.48 6.79 -10.58
C GLY A 27 2.21 7.76 -9.44
N THR A 28 2.31 7.27 -8.20
CA THR A 28 2.02 8.04 -7.00
C THR A 28 3.10 7.80 -5.96
N THR A 29 3.60 8.86 -5.35
CA THR A 29 4.57 8.78 -4.26
C THR A 29 3.87 9.03 -2.93
N PHE A 30 4.02 8.11 -2.00
CA PHE A 30 3.52 8.23 -0.64
C PHE A 30 4.67 8.54 0.30
N LEU A 31 4.67 9.75 0.84
CA LEU A 31 5.68 10.22 1.79
C LEU A 31 5.16 10.08 3.21
N PHE A 32 5.90 9.37 4.05
CA PHE A 32 5.53 9.10 5.43
C PHE A 32 6.71 9.40 6.35
N THR A 33 6.49 10.26 7.34
CA THR A 33 7.52 10.72 8.27
C THR A 33 7.24 10.25 9.70
N ASP A 34 8.23 10.37 10.58
CA ASP A 34 8.07 10.08 12.01
C ASP A 34 6.88 10.85 12.63
N GLN A 35 6.67 12.07 12.18
CA GLN A 35 5.61 12.93 12.70
C GLN A 35 4.20 12.50 12.28
N ASP A 36 4.11 11.74 11.21
CA ASP A 36 2.84 11.22 10.70
C ASP A 36 2.36 9.99 11.47
N ILE A 37 3.24 9.38 12.25
CA ILE A 37 2.91 8.20 13.05
C ILE A 37 2.12 8.65 14.29
N LYS A 38 0.80 8.55 14.20
CA LYS A 38 -0.10 8.84 15.31
C LYS A 38 -0.29 7.64 16.22
N GLU A 39 -0.29 6.45 15.65
CA GLU A 39 -0.42 5.17 16.33
C GLU A 39 0.55 4.17 15.71
N GLU A 40 1.11 3.27 16.53
CA GLU A 40 2.00 2.20 16.03
C GLU A 40 1.32 1.28 15.01
N GLY A 41 -0.01 1.17 15.06
CA GLY A 41 -0.78 0.42 14.07
C GLY A 41 -0.61 0.91 12.63
N PHE A 42 -0.28 2.18 12.41
CA PHE A 42 0.00 2.71 11.07
C PHE A 42 1.20 2.02 10.44
N LEU A 43 2.22 1.69 11.24
CA LEU A 43 3.42 1.00 10.77
C LEU A 43 3.13 -0.42 10.31
N GLU A 44 2.15 -1.08 10.91
CA GLU A 44 1.72 -2.41 10.47
C GLU A 44 1.21 -2.36 9.04
N TYR A 45 0.38 -1.38 8.70
CA TYR A 45 -0.13 -1.21 7.33
C TYR A 45 0.98 -0.85 6.36
N VAL A 46 1.89 0.04 6.73
CA VAL A 46 3.05 0.40 5.90
C VAL A 46 3.94 -0.82 5.67
N ASN A 47 4.18 -1.62 6.71
CA ASN A 47 4.93 -2.87 6.60
C ASN A 47 4.27 -3.84 5.60
N ASN A 48 2.94 -3.97 5.63
CA ASN A 48 2.20 -4.81 4.70
C ASN A 48 2.29 -4.31 3.26
N ILE A 49 2.28 -2.99 3.05
CA ILE A 49 2.47 -2.38 1.73
C ILE A 49 3.85 -2.73 1.16
N LEU A 50 4.87 -2.70 2.00
CA LEU A 50 6.25 -2.99 1.63
C LEU A 50 6.56 -4.48 1.54
N ALA A 51 5.71 -5.33 2.11
CA ALA A 51 5.86 -6.78 2.03
C ALA A 51 5.71 -7.27 0.58
N SER A 52 6.18 -8.49 0.32
CA SER A 52 6.20 -9.08 -1.02
C SER A 52 4.84 -9.16 -1.70
N THR A 53 3.76 -9.26 -0.94
CA THR A 53 2.40 -9.30 -1.47
C THR A 53 1.87 -7.93 -1.91
N GLY A 54 2.39 -6.84 -1.31
CA GLY A 54 1.92 -5.48 -1.60
C GLY A 54 0.48 -5.19 -1.23
N LEU A 55 -0.22 -6.14 -0.61
CA LEU A 55 -1.63 -6.07 -0.31
C LEU A 55 -1.84 -5.94 1.21
N VAL A 56 -2.63 -4.95 1.61
CA VAL A 56 -3.07 -4.81 2.99
C VAL A 56 -4.28 -5.74 3.20
N SER A 57 -4.15 -6.66 4.15
CA SER A 57 -5.22 -7.60 4.48
C SER A 57 -6.48 -6.86 4.92
N ASN A 58 -7.61 -7.24 4.35
CA ASN A 58 -8.93 -6.68 4.68
C ASN A 58 -9.05 -5.16 4.45
N LEU A 59 -8.22 -4.57 3.60
CA LEU A 59 -8.35 -3.16 3.24
C LEU A 59 -9.69 -2.88 2.53
N PHE A 60 -10.05 -3.75 1.58
CA PHE A 60 -11.28 -3.61 0.82
C PHE A 60 -12.33 -4.63 1.27
N THR A 61 -13.58 -4.17 1.39
CA THR A 61 -14.73 -5.07 1.61
C THR A 61 -15.01 -5.89 0.35
N ARG A 62 -15.84 -6.92 0.48
CA ARG A 62 -16.23 -7.75 -0.69
C ARG A 62 -16.89 -6.94 -1.79
N ASP A 63 -17.72 -5.98 -1.40
CA ASP A 63 -18.41 -5.11 -2.36
C ASP A 63 -17.42 -4.20 -3.08
N GLU A 64 -16.47 -3.62 -2.35
CA GLU A 64 -15.40 -2.80 -2.92
C GLU A 64 -14.50 -3.61 -3.85
N GLN A 65 -14.18 -4.86 -3.49
CA GLN A 65 -13.43 -5.76 -4.35
C GLN A 65 -14.19 -6.06 -5.65
N GLY A 66 -15.50 -6.27 -5.56
CA GLY A 66 -16.37 -6.47 -6.71
C GLY A 66 -16.36 -5.27 -7.67
N GLU A 67 -16.40 -4.06 -7.12
CA GLU A 67 -16.28 -2.82 -7.92
C GLU A 67 -14.93 -2.74 -8.63
N ILE A 68 -13.85 -3.00 -7.92
CA ILE A 68 -12.49 -3.00 -8.48
C ILE A 68 -12.37 -4.01 -9.62
N VAL A 69 -12.88 -5.23 -9.41
CA VAL A 69 -12.87 -6.28 -10.44
C VAL A 69 -13.63 -5.81 -11.68
N THR A 70 -14.83 -5.25 -11.50
CA THR A 70 -15.65 -4.76 -12.60
C THR A 70 -14.95 -3.67 -13.40
N GLU A 71 -14.30 -2.72 -12.72
CA GLU A 71 -13.57 -1.63 -13.37
C GLU A 71 -12.32 -2.10 -14.10
N LEU A 72 -11.65 -3.13 -13.59
CA LEU A 72 -10.38 -3.62 -14.16
C LEU A 72 -10.53 -4.64 -15.27
N ILE A 73 -11.66 -5.34 -15.38
CA ILE A 73 -11.87 -6.35 -16.42
C ILE A 73 -11.59 -5.80 -17.84
N PRO A 74 -12.12 -4.64 -18.26
CA PRO A 74 -11.82 -4.08 -19.58
C PRO A 74 -10.33 -3.76 -19.76
N ILE A 75 -9.69 -3.26 -18.72
CA ILE A 75 -8.26 -2.89 -18.74
C ILE A 75 -7.41 -4.15 -18.88
N MET A 76 -7.72 -5.19 -18.09
CA MET A 76 -7.01 -6.47 -18.14
C MET A 76 -7.15 -7.16 -19.48
N LYS A 77 -8.34 -7.14 -20.07
CA LYS A 77 -8.58 -7.69 -21.43
C LYS A 77 -7.74 -6.99 -22.50
N ARG A 78 -7.51 -5.69 -22.31
CA ARG A 78 -6.69 -4.90 -23.23
C ARG A 78 -5.20 -5.17 -23.07
N GLU A 79 -4.71 -5.24 -21.82
CA GLU A 79 -3.28 -5.39 -21.50
C GLU A 79 -2.83 -6.84 -21.47
N ASN A 80 -3.66 -7.75 -20.96
CA ASN A 80 -3.38 -9.18 -20.83
C ASN A 80 -4.50 -10.03 -21.43
N PRO A 81 -4.68 -10.03 -22.75
CA PRO A 81 -5.80 -10.72 -23.39
C PRO A 81 -5.77 -12.24 -23.24
N LYS A 82 -4.61 -12.81 -22.93
CA LYS A 82 -4.42 -14.26 -22.77
C LYS A 82 -4.83 -14.77 -21.38
N THR A 83 -4.93 -13.91 -20.39
CA THR A 83 -5.27 -14.30 -19.03
C THR A 83 -6.78 -14.19 -18.83
N PRO A 84 -7.45 -15.25 -18.34
CA PRO A 84 -8.88 -15.20 -18.05
C PRO A 84 -9.19 -14.16 -16.98
N PRO A 85 -10.23 -13.32 -17.15
CA PRO A 85 -10.58 -12.27 -16.18
C PRO A 85 -11.38 -12.83 -15.00
N THR A 86 -10.83 -13.83 -14.30
CA THR A 86 -11.42 -14.32 -13.04
C THR A 86 -11.20 -13.29 -11.93
N PRO A 87 -12.05 -13.25 -10.89
CA PRO A 87 -11.85 -12.33 -9.78
C PRO A 87 -10.46 -12.42 -9.15
N GLU A 88 -9.91 -13.61 -8.99
CA GLU A 88 -8.57 -13.84 -8.47
C GLU A 88 -7.48 -13.23 -9.37
N ASN A 89 -7.55 -13.51 -10.66
CA ASN A 89 -6.60 -12.98 -11.63
C ASN A 89 -6.68 -11.45 -11.75
N VAL A 90 -7.89 -10.89 -11.68
CA VAL A 90 -8.09 -9.45 -11.70
C VAL A 90 -7.52 -8.79 -10.44
N MET A 91 -7.71 -9.38 -9.28
CA MET A 91 -7.14 -8.86 -8.02
C MET A 91 -5.62 -8.96 -8.01
N GLN A 92 -5.04 -10.02 -8.57
CA GLN A 92 -3.60 -10.13 -8.74
C GLN A 92 -3.07 -9.04 -9.68
N PHE A 93 -3.73 -8.82 -10.79
CA PHE A 93 -3.42 -7.76 -11.74
C PHE A 93 -3.49 -6.38 -11.08
N PHE A 94 -4.53 -6.12 -10.28
CA PHE A 94 -4.66 -4.91 -9.47
C PHE A 94 -3.46 -4.71 -8.54
N THR A 95 -3.09 -5.74 -7.78
CA THR A 95 -1.96 -5.70 -6.85
C THR A 95 -0.64 -5.40 -7.57
N GLU A 96 -0.39 -6.02 -8.71
CA GLU A 96 0.80 -5.77 -9.51
C GLU A 96 0.84 -4.33 -10.03
N ARG A 97 -0.29 -3.79 -10.48
CA ARG A 97 -0.36 -2.38 -10.92
C ARG A 97 -0.09 -1.43 -9.76
N VAL A 98 -0.62 -1.71 -8.57
CA VAL A 98 -0.33 -0.92 -7.37
C VAL A 98 1.15 -0.95 -7.06
N LYS A 99 1.78 -2.11 -7.05
CA LYS A 99 3.24 -2.24 -6.81
C LYS A 99 4.07 -1.46 -7.80
N ASN A 100 3.68 -1.46 -9.07
CA ASN A 100 4.43 -0.76 -10.12
C ASN A 100 4.28 0.75 -10.07
N ASN A 101 3.16 1.24 -9.56
CA ASN A 101 2.82 2.66 -9.60
C ASN A 101 2.92 3.36 -8.24
N LEU A 102 2.89 2.62 -7.14
CA LEU A 102 3.00 3.19 -5.79
C LEU A 102 4.47 3.19 -5.36
N HIS A 103 4.95 4.38 -5.01
CA HIS A 103 6.31 4.58 -4.49
C HIS A 103 6.21 5.10 -3.06
N VAL A 104 6.76 4.35 -2.11
CA VAL A 104 6.72 4.70 -0.69
C VAL A 104 8.07 5.25 -0.27
N ILE A 105 8.08 6.45 0.31
CA ILE A 105 9.25 7.08 0.88
C ILE A 105 9.02 7.26 2.38
N LEU A 106 9.90 6.67 3.17
CA LEU A 106 9.87 6.74 4.63
C LEU A 106 11.02 7.62 5.12
N CYS A 107 10.68 8.66 5.87
CA CYS A 107 11.65 9.58 6.47
C CYS A 107 11.62 9.40 8.00
N PHE A 108 12.52 8.57 8.51
CA PHE A 108 12.59 8.24 9.93
C PHE A 108 13.96 8.59 10.50
N SER A 109 13.97 9.03 11.76
CA SER A 109 15.21 9.17 12.51
C SER A 109 15.72 7.80 12.91
N PRO A 110 16.98 7.43 12.57
CA PRO A 110 17.55 6.14 12.98
C PRO A 110 18.06 6.16 14.42
N VAL A 111 17.96 7.29 15.12
CA VAL A 111 18.48 7.47 16.48
C VAL A 111 17.43 7.05 17.50
N GLY A 112 17.87 6.25 18.50
CA GLY A 112 17.07 5.88 19.66
C GLY A 112 16.38 4.52 19.55
N GLU A 113 15.73 4.16 20.66
CA GLU A 113 15.08 2.84 20.80
C GLU A 113 13.85 2.69 19.92
N LYS A 114 13.15 3.78 19.61
CA LYS A 114 11.95 3.75 18.79
C LYS A 114 12.22 3.15 17.41
N PHE A 115 13.30 3.55 16.77
CA PHE A 115 13.69 2.99 15.47
C PHE A 115 14.02 1.51 15.57
N ARG A 116 14.78 1.10 16.58
CA ARG A 116 15.12 -0.31 16.80
C ARG A 116 13.90 -1.17 17.03
N ASN A 117 12.99 -0.72 17.90
CA ASN A 117 11.75 -1.43 18.19
C ASN A 117 10.86 -1.56 16.95
N ARG A 118 10.76 -0.51 16.14
CA ARG A 118 10.02 -0.52 14.89
C ARG A 118 10.63 -1.50 13.88
N ALA A 119 11.97 -1.51 13.75
CA ALA A 119 12.67 -2.42 12.85
C ALA A 119 12.47 -3.89 13.25
N LEU A 120 12.43 -4.19 14.55
CA LEU A 120 12.20 -5.54 15.07
C LEU A 120 10.75 -6.00 14.88
N LYS A 121 9.80 -5.10 15.15
CA LYS A 121 8.35 -5.39 14.99
C LYS A 121 7.93 -5.48 13.53
N PHE A 122 8.50 -4.63 12.68
CA PHE A 122 8.07 -4.46 11.30
C PHE A 122 9.28 -4.60 10.35
N PRO A 123 9.80 -5.82 10.19
CA PRO A 123 11.01 -6.03 9.39
C PRO A 123 10.85 -5.60 7.93
N GLY A 124 9.63 -5.56 7.40
CA GLY A 124 9.36 -5.07 6.04
C GLY A 124 9.72 -3.61 5.83
N LEU A 125 9.73 -2.79 6.88
CA LEU A 125 10.16 -1.39 6.81
C LEU A 125 11.64 -1.27 6.43
N ILE A 126 12.44 -2.25 6.79
CA ILE A 126 13.88 -2.28 6.52
C ILE A 126 14.17 -3.10 5.27
N SER A 127 13.68 -4.35 5.20
CA SER A 127 13.97 -5.28 4.09
C SER A 127 13.26 -4.90 2.79
N GLY A 128 12.11 -4.23 2.88
CA GLY A 128 11.34 -3.80 1.72
C GLY A 128 11.80 -2.48 1.10
N CYS A 129 12.80 -1.81 1.68
CA CYS A 129 13.26 -0.49 1.26
C CYS A 129 14.75 -0.48 0.95
N THR A 130 15.15 0.43 0.06
CA THR A 130 16.54 0.86 -0.06
C THR A 130 16.78 1.99 0.95
N ILE A 131 17.82 1.89 1.76
CA ILE A 131 18.08 2.84 2.85
C ILE A 131 19.17 3.82 2.43
N ASP A 132 18.85 5.11 2.51
CA ASP A 132 19.82 6.20 2.39
C ASP A 132 20.07 6.78 3.78
N TRP A 133 21.31 6.74 4.21
CA TRP A 133 21.76 7.28 5.50
C TRP A 133 22.29 8.68 5.33
N PHE A 134 21.78 9.59 6.12
CA PHE A 134 22.25 10.97 6.14
C PHE A 134 23.09 11.28 7.38
#